data_2c887e3705213cf85b9b37c5d4cae1e1
#
_entry.id   2c887e3705213cf85b9b37c5d4cae1e1
#
_cell.length_a   1.000
_cell.length_b   1.000
_cell.length_c   1.000
_cell.angle_alpha   90.00
_cell.angle_beta   90.00
_cell.angle_gamma   90.00
#
_symmetry.space_group_name_H-M   'P 1'
#
loop_
_entity.id
_entity.type
_entity.pdbx_description
1 polymer ?
#
loop_
_entity_poly.entity_id
_entity_poly.type
_entity_poly.pdbx_seq_one_letter_code
_entity_poly.pdbx_strand_id
1 'polypeptide(L)'
;MRQVAALIFCAVAFAALATAQPNYWVALNYRVTFLGDGSALVEALFHPFTTDGRSLFGDPEVERSMNSSVAGFANYTLLMFSDNPRLLKHTPFLYEKRLHETVVCDVANTGSLSEFKGAYVLSARVYLNTSSYVKPLNGSTFEVKVRDSFTSVDVRSWIDVIEFRFEGAKLVGYRWEPPFARGPAEVGSNYLLWVNFNEPQAPDFYVFTLEAPGFAYVGEPPEVNATISSAEYDGSQLRVVVANPGPAGGYAYVRVIYEGGEQARKVYLKPGESREVVFPSVQGASAVLEVYSGDSLLEKRSVDLAAAQRERFPVPLYPPLIALSLAAVAVAACYLLRRGRRAVEAAPRQEPGTV
;
A
#
# COMPACT_ATOMS: atom_id res chain seq x y z
N MET A 1 -37.41 8.21 23.41
CA MET A 1 -36.62 9.39 23.74
C MET A 1 -35.26 9.07 24.37
N ARG A 2 -35.08 8.10 25.28
CA ARG A 2 -33.75 7.76 25.88
C ARG A 2 -32.75 7.20 24.88
N GLN A 3 -33.15 6.43 23.87
CA GLN A 3 -32.23 5.86 22.88
C GLN A 3 -31.70 6.90 21.86
N VAL A 4 -32.50 7.91 21.54
CA VAL A 4 -32.08 9.00 20.65
C VAL A 4 -31.04 9.93 21.33
N ALA A 5 -31.20 10.14 22.63
CA ALA A 5 -30.25 10.94 23.43
C ALA A 5 -28.87 10.24 23.54
N ALA A 6 -28.84 8.89 23.64
CA ALA A 6 -27.60 8.13 23.67
C ALA A 6 -26.83 8.16 22.32
N LEU A 7 -27.56 8.11 21.19
CA LEU A 7 -26.97 8.22 19.86
C LEU A 7 -26.38 9.60 19.58
N ILE A 8 -27.05 10.66 20.03
CA ILE A 8 -26.53 12.04 19.90
C ILE A 8 -25.30 12.25 20.78
N PHE A 9 -25.28 11.67 21.98
CA PHE A 9 -24.10 11.76 22.86
C PHE A 9 -22.89 11.00 22.32
N CYS A 10 -23.07 9.82 21.70
CA CYS A 10 -22.01 9.10 20.99
C CYS A 10 -21.53 9.89 19.77
N ALA A 11 -22.41 10.47 18.97
CA ALA A 11 -22.01 11.28 17.80
C ALA A 11 -21.22 12.54 18.19
N VAL A 12 -21.58 13.20 19.29
CA VAL A 12 -20.85 14.37 19.82
C VAL A 12 -19.53 13.95 20.44
N ALA A 13 -19.44 12.79 21.09
CA ALA A 13 -18.19 12.26 21.63
C ALA A 13 -17.23 11.82 20.50
N PHE A 14 -17.73 11.25 19.39
CA PHE A 14 -16.93 10.94 18.21
C PHE A 14 -16.45 12.21 17.45
N ALA A 15 -17.27 13.24 17.41
CA ALA A 15 -16.86 14.54 16.82
C ALA A 15 -15.79 15.27 17.68
N ALA A 16 -15.78 15.05 19.00
CA ALA A 16 -14.76 15.61 19.89
C ALA A 16 -13.43 14.84 19.87
N LEU A 17 -13.40 13.63 19.28
CA LEU A 17 -12.19 12.84 19.01
C LEU A 17 -11.60 13.09 17.62
N ALA A 18 -12.19 13.96 16.82
CA ALA A 18 -11.49 14.57 15.70
C ALA A 18 -10.34 15.38 16.30
N THR A 19 -9.18 14.76 16.45
CA THR A 19 -7.94 15.42 16.84
C THR A 19 -7.81 16.63 15.93
N ALA A 20 -7.91 17.83 16.50
CA ALA A 20 -7.63 19.04 15.77
C ALA A 20 -6.27 18.84 15.10
N GLN A 21 -6.24 18.84 13.76
CA GLN A 21 -4.96 18.78 13.06
C GLN A 21 -4.09 19.90 13.64
N PRO A 22 -2.83 19.59 13.97
CA PRO A 22 -1.95 20.58 14.52
C PRO A 22 -1.92 21.78 13.58
N ASN A 23 -2.18 22.95 14.12
CA ASN A 23 -2.34 24.21 13.38
C ASN A 23 -0.95 24.80 13.06
N TYR A 24 -0.03 23.97 12.54
CA TYR A 24 1.32 24.37 12.17
C TYR A 24 1.77 23.69 10.87
N TRP A 25 2.73 24.31 10.23
CA TRP A 25 3.43 23.80 9.05
C TRP A 25 4.77 23.21 9.46
N VAL A 26 5.35 22.40 8.59
CA VAL A 26 6.67 21.80 8.80
C VAL A 26 7.53 22.09 7.57
N ALA A 27 8.60 22.84 7.75
CA ALA A 27 9.66 22.95 6.76
C ALA A 27 10.44 21.64 6.72
N LEU A 28 10.72 21.16 5.54
CA LEU A 28 11.28 19.83 5.29
C LEU A 28 12.51 19.91 4.39
N ASN A 29 13.68 19.67 4.98
CA ASN A 29 14.92 19.57 4.23
C ASN A 29 15.48 18.15 4.31
N TYR A 30 16.12 17.69 3.23
CA TYR A 30 16.76 16.39 3.18
C TYR A 30 18.23 16.50 2.79
N ARG A 31 19.05 15.63 3.38
CA ARG A 31 20.41 15.33 2.93
C ARG A 31 20.49 13.84 2.63
N VAL A 32 20.90 13.51 1.40
CA VAL A 32 21.04 12.13 0.95
C VAL A 32 22.47 11.95 0.45
N THR A 33 23.26 11.10 1.10
CA THR A 33 24.62 10.80 0.69
C THR A 33 24.70 9.38 0.16
N PHE A 34 24.94 9.23 -1.16
CA PHE A 34 25.15 7.94 -1.80
C PHE A 34 26.59 7.46 -1.54
N LEU A 35 26.72 6.22 -1.06
CA LEU A 35 27.99 5.58 -0.74
C LEU A 35 28.38 4.56 -1.81
N GLY A 36 29.70 4.28 -1.91
CA GLY A 36 30.24 3.36 -2.90
C GLY A 36 29.81 1.90 -2.77
N ASP A 37 29.24 1.50 -1.63
CA ASP A 37 28.69 0.17 -1.38
C ASP A 37 27.20 0.03 -1.76
N GLY A 38 26.61 1.07 -2.38
CA GLY A 38 25.21 1.08 -2.79
C GLY A 38 24.22 1.34 -1.66
N SER A 39 24.67 1.91 -0.55
CA SER A 39 23.79 2.45 0.47
C SER A 39 23.68 3.97 0.38
N ALA A 40 22.65 4.53 1.02
CA ALA A 40 22.48 5.96 1.20
C ALA A 40 22.38 6.30 2.70
N LEU A 41 23.11 7.31 3.15
CA LEU A 41 22.88 7.97 4.42
C LEU A 41 21.81 9.03 4.18
N VAL A 42 20.76 9.02 4.97
CA VAL A 42 19.63 9.93 4.83
C VAL A 42 19.42 10.69 6.13
N GLU A 43 19.33 12.00 6.05
CA GLU A 43 18.91 12.88 7.13
C GLU A 43 17.71 13.71 6.66
N ALA A 44 16.59 13.57 7.34
CA ALA A 44 15.42 14.40 7.19
C ALA A 44 15.39 15.43 8.32
N LEU A 45 15.39 16.71 7.99
CA LEU A 45 15.41 17.82 8.93
C LEU A 45 14.02 18.50 8.91
N PHE A 46 13.35 18.51 10.05
CA PHE A 46 12.02 19.05 10.22
C PHE A 46 12.05 20.27 11.12
N HIS A 47 11.42 21.37 10.69
CA HIS A 47 11.23 22.54 11.54
C HIS A 47 9.76 22.96 11.53
N PRO A 48 9.04 22.82 12.66
CA PRO A 48 7.65 23.27 12.76
C PRO A 48 7.56 24.79 12.92
N PHE A 49 6.57 25.39 12.23
CA PHE A 49 6.34 26.82 12.27
C PHE A 49 4.86 27.17 12.05
N THR A 50 4.45 28.34 12.47
CA THR A 50 3.09 28.87 12.25
C THR A 50 2.93 29.43 10.84
N THR A 51 1.70 29.61 10.38
CA THR A 51 1.39 30.17 9.04
C THR A 51 1.96 31.56 8.80
N ASP A 52 2.24 32.32 9.87
CA ASP A 52 2.91 33.64 9.85
C ASP A 52 4.44 33.52 9.94
N GLY A 53 5.00 32.31 9.87
CA GLY A 53 6.44 32.10 9.85
C GLY A 53 7.15 32.12 11.21
N ARG A 54 6.42 32.07 12.31
CA ARG A 54 7.05 31.99 13.65
C ARG A 54 7.45 30.55 13.95
N SER A 55 8.70 30.35 14.37
CA SER A 55 9.21 29.07 14.82
C SER A 55 8.43 28.50 16.00
N LEU A 56 8.13 27.22 15.94
CA LEU A 56 7.55 26.42 17.04
C LEU A 56 8.54 25.34 17.53
N PHE A 57 9.80 25.45 17.15
CA PHE A 57 10.84 24.53 17.59
C PHE A 57 11.04 24.61 19.11
N GLY A 58 10.88 23.48 19.78
CA GLY A 58 10.95 23.38 21.24
C GLY A 58 9.63 23.69 21.98
N ASP A 59 8.53 23.97 21.27
CA ASP A 59 7.21 23.99 21.87
C ASP A 59 6.83 22.58 22.35
N PRO A 60 6.45 22.38 23.64
CA PRO A 60 6.24 21.04 24.19
C PRO A 60 5.06 20.27 23.56
N GLU A 61 4.04 20.94 23.05
CA GLU A 61 2.88 20.29 22.41
C GLU A 61 3.24 19.84 21.00
N VAL A 62 3.91 20.71 20.26
CA VAL A 62 4.42 20.42 18.92
C VAL A 62 5.47 19.30 18.98
N GLU A 63 6.38 19.33 19.96
CA GLU A 63 7.38 18.29 20.16
C GLU A 63 6.74 16.92 20.43
N ARG A 64 5.67 16.86 21.24
CA ARG A 64 4.91 15.61 21.44
C ARG A 64 4.25 15.13 20.15
N SER A 65 3.68 16.03 19.36
CA SER A 65 3.09 15.72 18.05
C SER A 65 4.14 15.19 17.07
N MET A 66 5.29 15.85 16.96
CA MET A 66 6.41 15.42 16.12
C MET A 66 6.91 14.03 16.53
N ASN A 67 7.12 13.79 17.84
CA ASN A 67 7.54 12.49 18.37
C ASN A 67 6.54 11.38 18.02
N SER A 68 5.25 11.64 18.06
CA SER A 68 4.23 10.66 17.70
C SER A 68 4.20 10.33 16.20
N SER A 69 4.74 11.22 15.36
CA SER A 69 4.76 11.09 13.90
C SER A 69 6.04 10.45 13.34
N VAL A 70 7.04 10.17 14.20
CA VAL A 70 8.37 9.64 13.79
C VAL A 70 8.26 8.38 12.94
N ALA A 71 7.40 7.42 13.31
CA ALA A 71 7.21 6.19 12.53
C ALA A 71 6.67 6.48 11.13
N GLY A 72 5.77 7.45 10.98
CA GLY A 72 5.28 7.93 9.69
C GLY A 72 6.40 8.55 8.86
N PHE A 73 7.18 9.46 9.45
CA PHE A 73 8.32 10.09 8.76
C PHE A 73 9.37 9.07 8.33
N ALA A 74 9.67 8.07 9.16
CA ALA A 74 10.56 6.97 8.80
C ALA A 74 10.04 6.20 7.57
N ASN A 75 8.76 5.88 7.54
CA ASN A 75 8.15 5.20 6.40
C ASN A 75 8.20 6.07 5.12
N TYR A 76 7.91 7.36 5.20
CA TYR A 76 8.03 8.28 4.05
C TYR A 76 9.46 8.39 3.56
N THR A 77 10.45 8.42 4.46
CA THR A 77 11.88 8.40 4.09
C THR A 77 12.25 7.13 3.34
N LEU A 78 11.72 5.97 3.73
CA LEU A 78 11.96 4.72 2.99
C LEU A 78 11.24 4.70 1.63
N LEU A 79 10.03 5.27 1.54
CA LEU A 79 9.28 5.42 0.28
C LEU A 79 9.99 6.30 -0.74
N MET A 80 10.97 7.11 -0.34
CA MET A 80 11.83 7.82 -1.28
C MET A 80 12.68 6.86 -2.15
N PHE A 81 12.94 5.65 -1.67
CA PHE A 81 13.87 4.70 -2.29
C PHE A 81 13.22 3.42 -2.79
N SER A 82 11.93 3.16 -2.51
CA SER A 82 11.23 1.97 -3.00
C SER A 82 9.72 2.12 -2.85
N ASP A 83 8.96 1.55 -3.78
CA ASP A 83 7.50 1.36 -3.64
C ASP A 83 7.15 0.36 -2.52
N ASN A 84 8.10 -0.51 -2.16
CA ASN A 84 7.97 -1.51 -1.08
C ASN A 84 8.98 -1.25 0.05
N PRO A 85 8.76 -0.24 0.90
CA PRO A 85 9.72 0.17 1.93
C PRO A 85 10.04 -0.95 2.94
N ARG A 86 9.13 -1.93 3.12
CA ARG A 86 9.34 -3.09 4.00
C ARG A 86 10.44 -4.03 3.52
N LEU A 87 10.79 -4.01 2.24
CA LEU A 87 11.83 -4.84 1.64
C LEU A 87 13.21 -4.18 1.69
N LEU A 88 13.27 -2.89 2.01
CA LEU A 88 14.52 -2.19 2.20
C LEU A 88 15.15 -2.52 3.55
N LYS A 89 16.41 -2.93 3.51
CA LYS A 89 17.23 -3.00 4.73
C LYS A 89 17.67 -1.60 5.12
N HIS A 90 17.63 -1.30 6.40
CA HIS A 90 18.11 -0.04 6.94
C HIS A 90 18.59 -0.21 8.37
N THR A 91 19.44 0.70 8.84
CA THR A 91 19.74 0.81 10.27
C THR A 91 18.52 1.32 11.03
N PRO A 92 18.42 1.10 12.35
CA PRO A 92 17.42 1.78 13.15
C PRO A 92 17.45 3.28 12.89
N PHE A 93 16.28 3.90 12.74
CA PHE A 93 16.19 5.34 12.63
C PHE A 93 16.58 5.99 13.95
N LEU A 94 17.48 6.96 13.89
CA LEU A 94 17.83 7.85 14.98
C LEU A 94 17.02 9.14 14.84
N TYR A 95 16.26 9.49 15.89
CA TYR A 95 15.53 10.75 15.95
C TYR A 95 16.10 11.62 17.08
N GLU A 96 16.48 12.83 16.75
CA GLU A 96 17.14 13.73 17.70
C GLU A 96 16.81 15.20 17.43
N LYS A 97 16.97 16.02 18.46
CA LYS A 97 16.81 17.47 18.41
C LYS A 97 18.19 18.12 18.28
N ARG A 98 18.43 18.84 17.17
CA ARG A 98 19.69 19.53 16.89
C ARG A 98 19.48 21.04 16.88
N LEU A 99 20.12 21.76 17.80
CA LEU A 99 19.93 23.20 17.99
C LEU A 99 20.66 24.06 16.93
N HIS A 100 21.76 23.56 16.38
CA HIS A 100 22.63 24.30 15.46
C HIS A 100 22.32 24.09 13.98
N GLU A 101 21.36 23.19 13.67
CA GLU A 101 20.91 22.99 12.31
C GLU A 101 20.14 24.19 11.79
N THR A 102 20.19 24.41 10.48
CA THR A 102 19.35 25.39 9.79
C THR A 102 18.45 24.66 8.82
N VAL A 103 17.16 24.94 8.86
CA VAL A 103 16.15 24.45 7.92
C VAL A 103 15.61 25.66 7.18
N VAL A 104 15.40 25.53 5.88
CA VAL A 104 14.91 26.62 5.02
C VAL A 104 13.67 26.19 4.27
N CYS A 105 12.71 27.10 4.10
CA CYS A 105 11.55 26.92 3.23
C CYS A 105 11.01 28.27 2.77
N ASP A 106 10.14 28.28 1.78
CA ASP A 106 9.39 29.48 1.38
C ASP A 106 8.08 29.59 2.16
N VAL A 107 8.11 30.24 3.31
CA VAL A 107 6.95 30.40 4.22
C VAL A 107 5.78 31.10 3.56
N ALA A 108 6.03 32.09 2.72
CA ALA A 108 5.02 32.98 2.16
C ALA A 108 4.66 32.68 0.70
N ASN A 109 5.24 31.64 0.11
CA ASN A 109 5.09 31.31 -1.31
C ASN A 109 5.52 32.49 -2.24
N THR A 110 6.54 33.22 -1.81
CA THR A 110 7.02 34.43 -2.50
C THR A 110 8.24 34.17 -3.41
N GLY A 111 8.78 32.95 -3.40
CA GLY A 111 10.03 32.62 -4.06
C GLY A 111 11.26 33.06 -3.26
N SER A 112 11.09 33.33 -1.95
CA SER A 112 12.16 33.71 -1.03
C SER A 112 12.21 32.74 0.14
N LEU A 113 13.43 32.25 0.43
CA LEU A 113 13.64 31.34 1.55
C LEU A 113 13.69 32.05 2.88
N SER A 114 12.99 31.52 3.85
CA SER A 114 13.11 31.83 5.26
C SER A 114 14.01 30.80 5.94
N GLU A 115 14.86 31.24 6.87
CA GLU A 115 15.75 30.38 7.64
C GLU A 115 15.24 30.17 9.06
N PHE A 116 15.21 28.92 9.49
CA PHE A 116 14.86 28.52 10.84
C PHE A 116 16.06 27.87 11.55
N LYS A 117 16.30 28.24 12.80
CA LYS A 117 17.36 27.65 13.64
C LYS A 117 16.79 26.51 14.50
N GLY A 118 17.51 25.39 14.51
CA GLY A 118 17.12 24.15 15.17
C GLY A 118 16.31 23.25 14.25
N ALA A 119 16.48 21.94 14.40
CA ALA A 119 15.72 20.93 13.67
C ALA A 119 15.48 19.69 14.53
N TYR A 120 14.36 19.02 14.27
CA TYR A 120 14.20 17.61 14.59
C TYR A 120 14.76 16.81 13.42
N VAL A 121 15.73 15.96 13.70
CA VAL A 121 16.45 15.21 12.65
C VAL A 121 16.15 13.73 12.78
N LEU A 122 15.71 13.15 11.68
CA LEU A 122 15.53 11.70 11.52
C LEU A 122 16.59 11.19 10.57
N SER A 123 17.43 10.27 11.01
CA SER A 123 18.51 9.76 10.19
C SER A 123 18.60 8.24 10.19
N ALA A 124 19.00 7.67 9.05
CA ALA A 124 19.28 6.25 8.90
C ALA A 124 20.21 6.01 7.71
N ARG A 125 20.84 4.84 7.69
CA ARG A 125 21.48 4.27 6.50
C ARG A 125 20.52 3.30 5.83
N VAL A 126 20.20 3.53 4.57
CA VAL A 126 19.30 2.71 3.74
C VAL A 126 20.15 1.95 2.72
N TYR A 127 19.96 0.63 2.62
CA TYR A 127 20.67 -0.23 1.67
C TYR A 127 19.80 -0.38 0.42
N LEU A 128 20.32 0.05 -0.73
CA LEU A 128 19.57 0.12 -1.98
C LEU A 128 19.64 -1.17 -2.82
N ASN A 129 20.28 -2.21 -2.31
CA ASN A 129 20.48 -3.47 -3.03
C ASN A 129 19.19 -4.24 -3.34
N THR A 130 18.09 -3.92 -2.65
CA THR A 130 16.75 -4.48 -2.87
C THR A 130 15.72 -3.43 -3.26
N SER A 131 16.14 -2.23 -3.62
CA SER A 131 15.26 -1.13 -4.00
C SER A 131 14.60 -1.36 -5.37
N SER A 132 13.28 -1.14 -5.48
CA SER A 132 12.57 -1.10 -6.77
C SER A 132 12.96 0.10 -7.63
N TYR A 133 13.62 1.10 -7.06
CA TYR A 133 14.04 2.32 -7.75
C TYR A 133 15.49 2.28 -8.22
N VAL A 134 16.15 1.12 -8.13
CA VAL A 134 17.49 0.91 -8.69
C VAL A 134 17.40 0.00 -9.90
N LYS A 135 18.02 0.45 -10.99
CA LYS A 135 18.10 -0.30 -12.24
C LYS A 135 19.57 -0.45 -12.66
N PRO A 136 20.10 -1.67 -12.75
CA PRO A 136 21.41 -1.92 -13.35
C PRO A 136 21.42 -1.49 -14.82
N LEU A 137 22.44 -0.77 -15.25
CA LEU A 137 22.63 -0.35 -16.64
C LEU A 137 23.72 -1.15 -17.31
N ASN A 138 24.97 -1.04 -16.82
CA ASN A 138 26.11 -1.76 -17.37
C ASN A 138 27.23 -1.86 -16.31
N GLY A 139 27.73 -3.08 -16.05
CA GLY A 139 28.83 -3.32 -15.11
C GLY A 139 28.52 -2.76 -13.72
N SER A 140 29.28 -1.73 -13.32
CA SER A 140 29.14 -1.05 -12.04
C SER A 140 28.26 0.22 -12.11
N THR A 141 27.55 0.43 -13.23
CA THR A 141 26.72 1.61 -13.45
C THR A 141 25.26 1.30 -13.22
N PHE A 142 24.60 2.14 -12.44
CA PHE A 142 23.20 1.99 -12.02
C PHE A 142 22.43 3.28 -12.23
N GLU A 143 21.15 3.17 -12.62
CA GLU A 143 20.20 4.26 -12.46
C GLU A 143 19.54 4.12 -11.09
N VAL A 144 19.56 5.20 -10.32
CA VAL A 144 18.94 5.28 -8.99
C VAL A 144 17.91 6.40 -9.01
N LYS A 145 16.68 6.09 -8.67
CA LYS A 145 15.60 7.08 -8.50
C LYS A 145 15.41 7.38 -7.03
N VAL A 146 15.18 8.65 -6.72
CA VAL A 146 14.73 9.11 -5.41
C VAL A 146 13.41 9.86 -5.62
N ARG A 147 12.37 9.42 -4.94
CA ARG A 147 11.03 9.99 -5.05
C ARG A 147 10.82 11.11 -4.02
N ASP A 148 10.13 12.17 -4.40
CA ASP A 148 9.46 13.01 -3.38
C ASP A 148 8.23 12.26 -2.86
N SER A 149 8.40 11.59 -1.72
CA SER A 149 7.36 10.74 -1.14
C SER A 149 6.27 11.50 -0.40
N PHE A 150 6.45 12.81 -0.18
CA PHE A 150 5.51 13.63 0.58
C PHE A 150 4.35 14.11 -0.29
N THR A 151 4.58 14.51 -1.52
CA THR A 151 3.53 14.91 -2.47
C THR A 151 2.52 13.81 -2.74
N SER A 152 2.92 12.55 -2.67
CA SER A 152 2.02 11.41 -2.84
C SER A 152 1.03 11.21 -1.70
N VAL A 153 1.26 11.82 -0.55
CA VAL A 153 0.44 11.70 0.66
C VAL A 153 -0.46 12.92 0.85
N ASP A 154 0.10 14.11 0.67
CA ASP A 154 -0.63 15.36 0.67
C ASP A 154 -0.03 16.27 -0.42
N VAL A 155 -0.83 16.61 -1.41
CA VAL A 155 -0.45 17.51 -2.53
C VAL A 155 0.00 18.90 -2.06
N ARG A 156 -0.17 19.23 -0.79
CA ARG A 156 0.31 20.47 -0.16
C ARG A 156 1.66 20.32 0.52
N SER A 157 2.22 19.12 0.51
CA SER A 157 3.50 18.79 1.14
C SER A 157 4.51 18.40 0.08
N TRP A 158 5.69 18.97 0.14
CA TRP A 158 6.83 18.66 -0.71
C TRP A 158 8.12 18.83 0.08
N ILE A 159 9.23 18.36 -0.48
CA ILE A 159 10.56 18.59 0.11
C ILE A 159 11.01 19.99 -0.31
N ASP A 160 11.16 20.90 0.65
CA ASP A 160 11.58 22.30 0.38
C ASP A 160 13.01 22.37 -0.16
N VAL A 161 13.93 21.63 0.47
CA VAL A 161 15.32 21.56 0.05
C VAL A 161 15.82 20.13 0.13
N ILE A 162 16.47 19.65 -0.93
CA ILE A 162 17.14 18.36 -0.93
C ILE A 162 18.57 18.47 -1.49
N GLU A 163 19.52 18.04 -0.70
CA GLU A 163 20.92 17.93 -1.08
C GLU A 163 21.28 16.47 -1.30
N PHE A 164 21.82 16.17 -2.48
CA PHE A 164 22.39 14.87 -2.80
C PHE A 164 23.92 14.97 -2.84
N ARG A 165 24.60 14.14 -2.08
CA ARG A 165 26.07 13.99 -2.06
C ARG A 165 26.48 12.63 -2.58
N PHE A 166 27.67 12.55 -3.16
CA PHE A 166 28.20 11.34 -3.76
C PHE A 166 29.56 11.04 -3.13
N GLU A 167 29.62 10.05 -2.22
CA GLU A 167 30.81 9.66 -1.46
C GLU A 167 31.15 8.19 -1.74
N GLY A 168 32.19 7.97 -2.56
CA GLY A 168 32.56 6.63 -3.01
C GLY A 168 31.70 6.08 -4.16
N ALA A 169 30.55 6.66 -4.43
CA ALA A 169 29.81 6.54 -5.69
C ALA A 169 30.13 7.75 -6.57
N LYS A 170 30.33 7.53 -7.88
CA LYS A 170 30.62 8.62 -8.83
C LYS A 170 29.35 8.97 -9.61
N LEU A 171 28.97 10.24 -9.59
CA LEU A 171 27.88 10.75 -10.41
C LEU A 171 28.33 10.79 -11.88
N VAL A 172 27.64 10.06 -12.76
CA VAL A 172 27.88 10.04 -14.22
C VAL A 172 26.89 10.96 -14.94
N GLY A 173 25.65 11.03 -14.45
CA GLY A 173 24.61 11.88 -15.01
C GLY A 173 23.43 12.00 -14.07
N TYR A 174 22.60 12.99 -14.33
CA TYR A 174 21.37 13.20 -13.58
C TYR A 174 20.28 13.78 -14.46
N ARG A 175 19.04 13.56 -14.05
CA ARG A 175 17.82 14.15 -14.58
C ARG A 175 16.75 14.19 -13.51
N TRP A 176 15.62 14.78 -13.78
CA TRP A 176 14.46 14.81 -12.88
C TRP A 176 13.17 14.62 -13.66
N GLU A 177 12.14 14.22 -12.98
CA GLU A 177 10.82 13.96 -13.53
C GLU A 177 9.76 14.69 -12.69
N PRO A 178 8.79 15.39 -13.28
CA PRO A 178 8.66 15.65 -14.70
C PRO A 178 9.70 16.68 -15.20
N PRO A 179 10.05 16.71 -16.51
CA PRO A 179 11.11 17.57 -17.03
C PRO A 179 10.80 19.07 -16.98
N PHE A 180 9.56 19.45 -16.75
CA PHE A 180 9.16 20.86 -16.54
C PHE A 180 9.35 21.31 -15.08
N ALA A 181 9.58 20.39 -14.14
CA ALA A 181 9.92 20.73 -12.77
C ALA A 181 11.28 21.44 -12.72
N ARG A 182 11.56 22.07 -11.59
CA ARG A 182 12.76 22.87 -11.42
C ARG A 182 14.01 21.99 -11.33
N GLY A 183 15.05 22.38 -12.08
CA GLY A 183 16.36 21.74 -11.97
C GLY A 183 17.12 22.14 -10.69
N PRO A 184 18.30 21.56 -10.47
CA PRO A 184 19.10 21.87 -9.29
C PRO A 184 19.44 23.36 -9.24
N ALA A 185 19.37 23.93 -8.04
CA ALA A 185 19.79 25.32 -7.76
C ALA A 185 21.31 25.45 -7.74
N GLU A 186 22.01 24.38 -7.29
CA GLU A 186 23.46 24.31 -7.28
C GLU A 186 23.95 22.95 -7.78
N VAL A 187 25.05 22.99 -8.53
CA VAL A 187 25.75 21.81 -9.06
C VAL A 187 27.22 21.91 -8.64
N GLY A 188 27.60 21.12 -7.66
CA GLY A 188 28.99 21.02 -7.19
C GLY A 188 29.74 19.84 -7.84
N SER A 189 30.98 19.64 -7.46
CA SER A 189 31.80 18.53 -7.95
C SER A 189 31.33 17.15 -7.48
N ASN A 190 30.72 17.08 -6.30
CA ASN A 190 30.24 15.85 -5.67
C ASN A 190 28.88 16.02 -4.97
N TYR A 191 28.15 17.07 -5.29
CA TYR A 191 26.81 17.30 -4.77
C TYR A 191 25.91 18.01 -5.77
N LEU A 192 24.61 17.86 -5.55
CA LEU A 192 23.54 18.57 -6.23
C LEU A 192 22.55 19.07 -5.17
N LEU A 193 22.10 20.32 -5.30
CA LEU A 193 21.14 20.93 -4.40
C LEU A 193 19.89 21.38 -5.15
N TRP A 194 18.72 20.89 -4.75
CA TRP A 194 17.44 21.42 -5.19
C TRP A 194 16.81 22.29 -4.13
N VAL A 195 16.18 23.39 -4.57
CA VAL A 195 15.36 24.29 -3.78
C VAL A 195 13.98 24.37 -4.44
N ASN A 196 12.99 23.84 -3.78
CA ASN A 196 11.61 23.72 -4.26
C ASN A 196 10.73 24.73 -3.52
N PHE A 197 10.30 25.78 -4.21
CA PHE A 197 9.48 26.84 -3.59
C PHE A 197 8.00 26.47 -3.50
N ASN A 198 7.53 25.54 -4.32
CA ASN A 198 6.15 25.04 -4.31
C ASN A 198 6.08 23.67 -4.95
N GLU A 199 5.01 22.93 -4.69
CA GLU A 199 4.78 21.58 -5.19
C GLU A 199 4.89 21.48 -6.73
N PRO A 200 4.25 22.33 -7.58
CA PRO A 200 4.34 22.20 -9.03
C PRO A 200 5.75 22.36 -9.61
N GLN A 201 6.68 22.93 -8.85
CA GLN A 201 8.09 23.08 -9.26
C GLN A 201 8.98 22.00 -8.68
N ALA A 202 8.54 21.28 -7.65
CA ALA A 202 9.29 20.19 -7.07
C ALA A 202 9.28 18.98 -8.03
N PRO A 203 10.43 18.34 -8.27
CA PRO A 203 10.45 17.06 -8.96
C PRO A 203 9.74 15.95 -8.18
N ASP A 204 8.94 15.13 -8.87
CA ASP A 204 8.40 13.90 -8.30
C ASP A 204 9.51 12.86 -8.09
N PHE A 205 10.50 12.86 -9.02
CA PHE A 205 11.66 11.99 -8.96
C PHE A 205 12.94 12.74 -9.32
N TYR A 206 13.97 12.47 -8.53
CA TYR A 206 15.36 12.78 -8.80
C TYR A 206 16.05 11.52 -9.30
N VAL A 207 16.65 11.55 -10.47
CA VAL A 207 17.20 10.36 -11.13
C VAL A 207 18.68 10.54 -11.39
N PHE A 208 19.49 9.61 -10.90
CA PHE A 208 20.94 9.64 -10.97
C PHE A 208 21.46 8.42 -11.72
N THR A 209 22.44 8.63 -12.58
CA THR A 209 23.29 7.56 -13.10
C THR A 209 24.57 7.55 -12.27
N LEU A 210 24.77 6.48 -11.51
CA LEU A 210 25.88 6.32 -10.58
C LEU A 210 26.81 5.19 -11.02
N GLU A 211 28.10 5.41 -10.93
CA GLU A 211 29.12 4.37 -10.99
C GLU A 211 29.52 4.00 -9.57
N ALA A 212 29.23 2.76 -9.14
CA ALA A 212 29.49 2.25 -7.79
C ALA A 212 30.01 0.81 -7.86
N PRO A 213 31.33 0.59 -8.00
CA PRO A 213 31.92 -0.74 -8.18
C PRO A 213 31.70 -1.70 -7.01
N GLY A 214 31.49 -1.17 -5.79
CA GLY A 214 31.18 -1.96 -4.59
C GLY A 214 29.71 -2.31 -4.41
N PHE A 215 28.84 -1.86 -5.31
CA PHE A 215 27.41 -2.06 -5.17
C PHE A 215 26.96 -3.44 -5.68
N ALA A 216 26.59 -4.31 -4.76
CA ALA A 216 26.01 -5.62 -5.06
C ALA A 216 24.46 -5.53 -5.10
N TYR A 217 23.92 -5.18 -6.28
CA TYR A 217 22.46 -5.14 -6.48
C TYR A 217 21.89 -6.57 -6.58
N VAL A 218 20.82 -6.83 -5.84
CA VAL A 218 20.15 -8.13 -5.76
C VAL A 218 18.80 -8.09 -6.45
N GLY A 219 18.17 -6.91 -6.47
CA GLY A 219 16.78 -6.73 -6.90
C GLY A 219 15.78 -6.86 -5.76
N GLU A 220 14.57 -6.45 -6.03
CA GLU A 220 13.48 -6.52 -5.05
C GLU A 220 13.13 -8.00 -4.80
N PRO A 221 13.23 -8.50 -3.56
CA PRO A 221 12.80 -9.85 -3.25
C PRO A 221 11.27 -9.96 -3.34
N PRO A 222 10.72 -11.14 -3.61
CA PRO A 222 9.29 -11.34 -3.60
C PRO A 222 8.70 -11.04 -2.21
N GLU A 223 7.70 -10.16 -2.14
CA GLU A 223 7.00 -9.80 -0.90
C GLU A 223 6.17 -10.98 -0.39
N VAL A 224 5.59 -11.76 -1.29
CA VAL A 224 4.73 -12.89 -1.00
C VAL A 224 5.13 -14.09 -1.86
N ASN A 225 5.02 -15.28 -1.29
CA ASN A 225 5.25 -16.53 -2.04
C ASN A 225 3.91 -17.08 -2.56
N ALA A 226 3.34 -16.41 -3.57
CA ALA A 226 2.03 -16.76 -4.10
C ALA A 226 2.11 -17.81 -5.22
N THR A 227 1.18 -18.76 -5.20
CA THR A 227 1.05 -19.84 -6.21
C THR A 227 -0.38 -19.96 -6.71
N ILE A 228 -0.56 -20.52 -7.92
CA ILE A 228 -1.88 -20.81 -8.49
C ILE A 228 -2.33 -22.19 -7.97
N SER A 229 -3.35 -22.21 -7.10
CA SER A 229 -3.91 -23.46 -6.59
C SER A 229 -4.85 -24.11 -7.60
N SER A 230 -5.73 -23.33 -8.23
CA SER A 230 -6.64 -23.81 -9.28
C SER A 230 -6.97 -22.70 -10.27
N ALA A 231 -7.43 -23.11 -11.45
CA ALA A 231 -7.99 -22.22 -12.45
C ALA A 231 -9.19 -22.90 -13.12
N GLU A 232 -10.34 -22.23 -13.12
CA GLU A 232 -11.60 -22.75 -13.66
C GLU A 232 -12.17 -21.75 -14.67
N TYR A 233 -12.57 -22.23 -15.83
CA TYR A 233 -13.18 -21.44 -16.88
C TYR A 233 -14.63 -21.85 -17.09
N ASP A 234 -15.56 -20.88 -17.07
CA ASP A 234 -16.99 -21.16 -17.21
C ASP A 234 -17.58 -20.86 -18.60
N GLY A 235 -16.73 -20.55 -19.56
CA GLY A 235 -17.13 -20.15 -20.91
C GLY A 235 -17.13 -18.65 -21.13
N SER A 236 -17.05 -17.85 -20.07
CA SER A 236 -17.00 -16.40 -20.12
C SER A 236 -16.03 -15.78 -19.11
N GLN A 237 -15.85 -16.43 -17.96
CA GLN A 237 -15.02 -15.95 -16.87
C GLN A 237 -13.97 -17.00 -16.51
N LEU A 238 -12.74 -16.54 -16.27
CA LEU A 238 -11.68 -17.36 -15.70
C LEU A 238 -11.54 -17.04 -14.22
N ARG A 239 -11.76 -18.03 -13.35
CA ARG A 239 -11.62 -17.98 -11.91
C ARG A 239 -10.30 -18.60 -11.53
N VAL A 240 -9.45 -17.85 -10.87
CA VAL A 240 -8.11 -18.28 -10.45
C VAL A 240 -8.02 -18.23 -8.94
N VAL A 241 -7.75 -19.35 -8.30
CA VAL A 241 -7.48 -19.36 -6.85
C VAL A 241 -5.97 -19.26 -6.66
N VAL A 242 -5.56 -18.21 -5.97
CA VAL A 242 -4.16 -17.94 -5.64
C VAL A 242 -3.97 -18.14 -4.15
N ALA A 243 -2.96 -18.92 -3.76
CA ALA A 243 -2.62 -19.22 -2.38
C ALA A 243 -1.26 -18.65 -2.01
N ASN A 244 -1.10 -18.25 -0.76
CA ASN A 244 0.18 -17.88 -0.18
C ASN A 244 0.62 -18.93 0.86
N PRO A 245 1.44 -19.91 0.50
CA PRO A 245 1.98 -20.89 1.44
C PRO A 245 3.11 -20.32 2.31
N GLY A 246 3.57 -19.10 2.03
CA GLY A 246 4.67 -18.45 2.73
C GLY A 246 4.29 -17.91 4.12
N PRO A 247 5.30 -17.61 4.93
CA PRO A 247 5.10 -17.08 6.29
C PRO A 247 4.79 -15.57 6.33
N ALA A 248 5.00 -14.84 5.24
CA ALA A 248 4.75 -13.40 5.14
C ALA A 248 3.49 -13.12 4.32
N GLY A 249 2.72 -12.10 4.72
CA GLY A 249 1.60 -11.58 3.94
C GLY A 249 2.05 -10.45 3.01
N GLY A 250 1.41 -10.35 1.84
CA GLY A 250 1.75 -9.31 0.89
C GLY A 250 0.81 -9.28 -0.31
N TYR A 251 1.13 -8.41 -1.27
CA TYR A 251 0.39 -8.29 -2.50
C TYR A 251 0.94 -9.22 -3.59
N ALA A 252 0.04 -9.98 -4.22
CA ALA A 252 0.30 -10.69 -5.47
C ALA A 252 -0.41 -9.97 -6.62
N TYR A 253 0.20 -9.96 -7.79
CA TYR A 253 -0.41 -9.51 -9.04
C TYR A 253 -0.66 -10.75 -9.89
N VAL A 254 -1.91 -10.99 -10.23
CA VAL A 254 -2.32 -12.08 -11.10
C VAL A 254 -2.63 -11.49 -12.45
N ARG A 255 -1.91 -11.93 -13.48
CA ARG A 255 -2.08 -11.52 -14.87
C ARG A 255 -2.57 -12.69 -15.69
N VAL A 256 -3.56 -12.47 -16.52
CA VAL A 256 -4.04 -13.39 -17.52
C VAL A 256 -3.80 -12.82 -18.91
N ILE A 257 -3.17 -13.59 -19.78
CA ILE A 257 -2.90 -13.28 -21.18
C ILE A 257 -3.67 -14.27 -22.03
N TYR A 258 -4.54 -13.80 -22.91
CA TYR A 258 -5.42 -14.62 -23.74
C TYR A 258 -5.54 -14.02 -25.14
N GLU A 259 -6.20 -14.68 -26.06
CA GLU A 259 -6.27 -14.28 -27.49
C GLU A 259 -6.84 -12.85 -27.68
N GLY A 260 -7.76 -12.42 -26.83
CA GLY A 260 -8.38 -11.10 -26.87
C GLY A 260 -7.63 -9.98 -26.13
N GLY A 261 -6.47 -10.27 -25.52
CA GLY A 261 -5.68 -9.29 -24.77
C GLY A 261 -5.14 -9.79 -23.44
N GLU A 262 -5.03 -8.88 -22.49
CA GLU A 262 -4.56 -9.21 -21.14
C GLU A 262 -5.37 -8.47 -20.06
N GLN A 263 -5.44 -9.08 -18.89
CA GLN A 263 -6.01 -8.46 -17.70
C GLN A 263 -5.10 -8.74 -16.51
N ALA A 264 -5.05 -7.81 -15.55
CA ALA A 264 -4.31 -7.99 -14.30
C ALA A 264 -5.18 -7.62 -13.08
N ARG A 265 -4.95 -8.29 -11.97
CA ARG A 265 -5.61 -8.04 -10.69
C ARG A 265 -4.60 -8.09 -9.57
N LYS A 266 -4.67 -7.12 -8.67
CA LYS A 266 -3.89 -7.08 -7.43
C LYS A 266 -4.71 -7.70 -6.31
N VAL A 267 -4.12 -8.63 -5.55
CA VAL A 267 -4.77 -9.28 -4.41
C VAL A 267 -3.81 -9.30 -3.22
N TYR A 268 -4.33 -8.97 -2.03
CA TYR A 268 -3.57 -9.13 -0.79
C TYR A 268 -3.83 -10.51 -0.21
N LEU A 269 -2.76 -11.23 0.13
CA LEU A 269 -2.81 -12.58 0.70
C LEU A 269 -2.10 -12.59 2.07
N LYS A 270 -2.80 -13.02 3.10
CA LYS A 270 -2.19 -13.32 4.40
C LYS A 270 -1.41 -14.64 4.32
N PRO A 271 -0.50 -14.92 5.28
CA PRO A 271 0.13 -16.23 5.42
C PRO A 271 -0.90 -17.35 5.46
N GLY A 272 -0.74 -18.38 4.60
CA GLY A 272 -1.65 -19.51 4.49
C GLY A 272 -3.01 -19.23 3.85
N GLU A 273 -3.28 -18.00 3.42
CA GLU A 273 -4.56 -17.61 2.80
C GLU A 273 -4.60 -17.99 1.32
N SER A 274 -5.80 -18.39 0.87
CA SER A 274 -6.13 -18.53 -0.56
C SER A 274 -7.28 -17.59 -0.91
N ARG A 275 -7.20 -16.96 -2.09
CA ARG A 275 -8.26 -16.07 -2.61
C ARG A 275 -8.57 -16.37 -4.06
N GLU A 276 -9.85 -16.26 -4.38
CA GLU A 276 -10.34 -16.31 -5.76
C GLU A 276 -10.19 -14.93 -6.41
N VAL A 277 -9.66 -14.93 -7.64
CA VAL A 277 -9.53 -13.76 -8.52
C VAL A 277 -10.30 -14.07 -9.80
N VAL A 278 -11.24 -13.20 -10.17
CA VAL A 278 -12.10 -13.41 -11.33
C VAL A 278 -11.70 -12.49 -12.47
N PHE A 279 -11.53 -13.08 -13.67
CA PHE A 279 -11.26 -12.36 -14.91
C PHE A 279 -12.45 -12.53 -15.86
N PRO A 280 -13.26 -11.48 -16.07
CA PRO A 280 -14.41 -11.54 -16.95
C PRO A 280 -13.98 -11.49 -18.41
N SER A 281 -14.84 -12.02 -19.30
CA SER A 281 -14.71 -11.90 -20.76
C SER A 281 -13.40 -12.47 -21.33
N VAL A 282 -12.82 -13.49 -20.69
CA VAL A 282 -11.66 -14.20 -21.22
C VAL A 282 -12.12 -15.07 -22.40
N GLN A 283 -11.40 -15.00 -23.53
CA GLN A 283 -11.73 -15.68 -24.77
C GLN A 283 -10.53 -16.42 -25.33
N GLY A 284 -10.78 -17.39 -26.24
CA GLY A 284 -9.75 -18.15 -26.90
C GLY A 284 -9.72 -19.63 -26.50
N ALA A 285 -8.78 -20.37 -27.07
CA ALA A 285 -8.57 -21.81 -26.78
C ALA A 285 -7.73 -22.01 -25.52
N SER A 286 -6.85 -21.06 -25.19
CA SER A 286 -5.96 -21.13 -24.04
C SER A 286 -5.68 -19.77 -23.46
N ALA A 287 -5.25 -19.72 -22.20
CA ALA A 287 -4.75 -18.53 -21.54
C ALA A 287 -3.44 -18.83 -20.80
N VAL A 288 -2.60 -17.83 -20.64
CA VAL A 288 -1.40 -17.89 -19.81
C VAL A 288 -1.67 -17.09 -18.53
N LEU A 289 -1.50 -17.76 -17.40
CA LEU A 289 -1.57 -17.16 -16.09
C LEU A 289 -0.16 -16.87 -15.59
N GLU A 290 0.06 -15.69 -15.07
CA GLU A 290 1.30 -15.28 -14.44
C GLU A 290 0.98 -14.68 -13.07
N VAL A 291 1.74 -15.09 -12.06
CA VAL A 291 1.65 -14.54 -10.70
C VAL A 291 2.96 -13.85 -10.37
N TYR A 292 2.88 -12.60 -9.95
CA TYR A 292 4.02 -11.78 -9.57
C TYR A 292 3.93 -11.33 -8.12
N SER A 293 5.09 -11.10 -7.50
CA SER A 293 5.24 -10.29 -6.30
C SER A 293 6.25 -9.19 -6.61
N GLY A 294 5.79 -7.93 -6.58
CA GLY A 294 6.55 -6.84 -7.18
C GLY A 294 6.86 -7.15 -8.65
N ASP A 295 8.13 -7.02 -9.05
CA ASP A 295 8.61 -7.35 -10.40
C ASP A 295 9.02 -8.83 -10.56
N SER A 296 8.95 -9.63 -9.49
CA SER A 296 9.38 -11.03 -9.52
C SER A 296 8.26 -11.92 -10.00
N LEU A 297 8.46 -12.63 -11.13
CA LEU A 297 7.57 -13.68 -11.60
C LEU A 297 7.71 -14.90 -10.68
N LEU A 298 6.63 -15.25 -9.96
CA LEU A 298 6.61 -16.37 -9.03
C LEU A 298 6.16 -17.69 -9.72
N GLU A 299 5.13 -17.60 -10.56
CA GLU A 299 4.59 -18.74 -11.27
C GLU A 299 4.06 -18.33 -12.64
N LYS A 300 4.24 -19.22 -13.62
CA LYS A 300 3.64 -19.13 -14.95
C LYS A 300 2.99 -20.45 -15.31
N ARG A 301 1.70 -20.42 -15.69
CA ARG A 301 0.91 -21.59 -16.02
C ARG A 301 0.07 -21.37 -17.27
N SER A 302 0.06 -22.33 -18.19
CA SER A 302 -0.89 -22.34 -19.31
C SER A 302 -2.15 -23.07 -18.90
N VAL A 303 -3.30 -22.52 -19.26
CA VAL A 303 -4.63 -23.09 -19.01
C VAL A 303 -5.34 -23.31 -20.34
N ASP A 304 -5.78 -24.55 -20.59
CA ASP A 304 -6.64 -24.88 -21.71
C ASP A 304 -8.08 -24.51 -21.35
N LEU A 305 -8.60 -23.46 -21.99
CA LEU A 305 -9.95 -22.94 -21.69
C LEU A 305 -11.04 -23.90 -22.19
N ALA A 306 -10.77 -24.70 -23.21
CA ALA A 306 -11.71 -25.69 -23.71
C ALA A 306 -11.80 -26.95 -22.81
N ALA A 307 -10.68 -27.35 -22.20
CA ALA A 307 -10.63 -28.46 -21.25
C ALA A 307 -11.22 -28.08 -19.90
N ALA A 308 -10.92 -26.86 -19.40
CA ALA A 308 -11.45 -26.33 -18.15
C ALA A 308 -12.99 -26.20 -18.14
N GLN A 309 -13.58 -26.00 -19.31
CA GLN A 309 -15.04 -26.02 -19.47
C GLN A 309 -15.66 -27.42 -19.36
N ARG A 310 -14.88 -28.48 -19.67
CA ARG A 310 -15.35 -29.88 -19.62
C ARG A 310 -15.31 -30.50 -18.24
N GLU A 311 -14.49 -30.00 -17.34
CA GLU A 311 -14.40 -30.49 -15.95
C GLU A 311 -15.56 -30.03 -15.03
N ARG A 312 -16.54 -29.29 -15.52
CA ARG A 312 -17.82 -29.20 -14.84
C ARG A 312 -18.48 -30.58 -14.88
N PHE A 313 -18.19 -31.39 -13.88
CA PHE A 313 -19.08 -32.51 -13.55
C PHE A 313 -20.46 -31.91 -13.42
N PRO A 314 -21.46 -32.47 -14.16
CA PRO A 314 -22.82 -32.12 -13.85
C PRO A 314 -22.97 -32.48 -12.39
N VAL A 315 -23.28 -31.47 -11.55
CA VAL A 315 -23.72 -31.72 -10.19
C VAL A 315 -24.77 -32.81 -10.34
N PRO A 316 -24.54 -34.03 -9.82
CA PRO A 316 -25.57 -35.06 -9.94
C PRO A 316 -26.77 -34.44 -9.23
N LEU A 317 -27.72 -33.97 -10.01
CA LEU A 317 -29.05 -33.70 -9.50
C LEU A 317 -29.46 -35.02 -8.85
N TYR A 318 -29.35 -35.08 -7.52
CA TYR A 318 -29.94 -36.14 -6.74
C TYR A 318 -31.45 -35.89 -6.63
N PRO A 319 -32.26 -36.26 -7.66
CA PRO A 319 -33.70 -36.16 -7.59
C PRO A 319 -34.29 -36.95 -6.42
N PRO A 320 -33.70 -38.10 -5.97
CA PRO A 320 -34.27 -38.87 -4.87
C PRO A 320 -34.19 -38.19 -3.49
N LEU A 321 -33.20 -37.36 -3.20
CA LEU A 321 -33.09 -36.73 -1.89
C LEU A 321 -34.12 -35.58 -1.70
N ILE A 322 -34.45 -34.83 -2.75
CA ILE A 322 -35.49 -33.79 -2.72
C ILE A 322 -36.86 -34.46 -2.65
N ALA A 323 -37.09 -35.56 -3.40
CA ALA A 323 -38.36 -36.33 -3.35
C ALA A 323 -38.58 -36.96 -1.95
N LEU A 324 -37.52 -37.49 -1.32
CA LEU A 324 -37.56 -38.07 0.03
C LEU A 324 -37.86 -37.00 1.09
N SER A 325 -37.32 -35.81 1.00
CA SER A 325 -37.58 -34.72 1.94
C SER A 325 -39.02 -34.19 1.80
N LEU A 326 -39.53 -34.05 0.57
CA LEU A 326 -40.95 -33.64 0.34
C LEU A 326 -41.93 -34.73 0.79
N ALA A 327 -41.62 -36.03 0.58
CA ALA A 327 -42.44 -37.13 1.08
C ALA A 327 -42.49 -37.16 2.64
N ALA A 328 -41.38 -36.93 3.29
CA ALA A 328 -41.31 -36.87 4.77
C ALA A 328 -42.16 -35.70 5.34
N VAL A 329 -42.13 -34.54 4.71
CA VAL A 329 -42.94 -33.38 5.10
C VAL A 329 -44.43 -33.65 4.89
N ALA A 330 -44.79 -34.29 3.77
CA ALA A 330 -46.19 -34.65 3.48
C ALA A 330 -46.75 -35.67 4.51
N VAL A 331 -45.98 -36.71 4.86
CA VAL A 331 -46.33 -37.70 5.88
C VAL A 331 -46.51 -37.05 7.25
N ALA A 332 -45.59 -36.14 7.66
CA ALA A 332 -45.69 -35.41 8.93
C ALA A 332 -46.94 -34.51 8.97
N ALA A 333 -47.25 -33.82 7.87
CA ALA A 333 -48.48 -33.00 7.77
C ALA A 333 -49.75 -33.82 7.86
N CYS A 334 -49.82 -34.98 7.18
CA CYS A 334 -50.96 -35.90 7.28
C CYS A 334 -51.13 -36.49 8.67
N TYR A 335 -50.04 -36.79 9.37
CA TYR A 335 -50.05 -37.28 10.75
C TYR A 335 -50.59 -36.22 11.73
N LEU A 336 -50.17 -34.99 11.60
CA LEU A 336 -50.64 -33.87 12.43
C LEU A 336 -52.11 -33.57 12.19
N LEU A 337 -52.58 -33.58 10.94
CA LEU A 337 -53.99 -33.39 10.60
C LEU A 337 -54.90 -34.49 11.15
N ARG A 338 -54.45 -35.77 11.12
CA ARG A 338 -55.18 -36.89 11.73
C ARG A 338 -55.25 -36.76 13.26
N ARG A 339 -54.22 -36.31 13.90
CA ARG A 339 -54.16 -36.14 15.35
C ARG A 339 -55.09 -35.00 15.81
N GLY A 340 -55.12 -33.89 15.05
CA GLY A 340 -56.05 -32.77 15.30
C GLY A 340 -57.55 -33.18 15.19
N ARG A 341 -57.91 -34.03 14.21
CA ARG A 341 -59.28 -34.53 14.08
C ARG A 341 -59.75 -35.39 15.26
N ARG A 342 -58.87 -36.26 15.80
CA ARG A 342 -59.17 -37.09 16.97
C ARG A 342 -59.31 -36.27 18.24
N ALA A 343 -58.66 -35.13 18.37
CA ALA A 343 -58.82 -34.23 19.53
C ALA A 343 -60.20 -33.48 19.52
N VAL A 344 -60.74 -33.19 18.33
CA VAL A 344 -62.00 -32.51 18.19
C VAL A 344 -63.18 -33.46 18.45
N GLU A 345 -63.07 -34.77 18.15
CA GLU A 345 -64.11 -35.77 18.44
C GLU A 345 -64.21 -36.18 19.92
N ALA A 346 -63.17 -35.89 20.72
CA ALA A 346 -63.09 -36.27 22.15
C ALA A 346 -63.60 -35.16 23.11
N ALA A 347 -64.12 -34.03 22.62
CA ALA A 347 -64.70 -32.99 23.46
C ALA A 347 -66.12 -33.39 23.98
N PRO A 348 -66.34 -33.39 25.29
CA PRO A 348 -67.69 -33.79 25.84
C PRO A 348 -68.75 -32.76 25.45
N ARG A 349 -69.86 -33.27 24.91
CA ARG A 349 -71.08 -32.48 24.68
C ARG A 349 -71.63 -31.97 26.02
N GLN A 350 -71.62 -30.70 26.22
CA GLN A 350 -72.34 -30.07 27.29
C GLN A 350 -73.82 -30.14 26.96
N GLU A 351 -74.62 -30.81 27.82
CA GLU A 351 -76.08 -30.81 27.77
C GLU A 351 -76.62 -29.40 28.13
N PRO A 352 -77.69 -28.92 27.48
CA PRO A 352 -78.34 -27.66 27.84
C PRO A 352 -79.17 -27.89 29.10
N GLY A 353 -78.75 -27.28 30.23
CA GLY A 353 -79.55 -27.21 31.43
C GLY A 353 -80.89 -26.39 31.22
N THR A 354 -81.95 -27.01 31.46
CA THR A 354 -83.30 -26.41 31.67
C THR A 354 -83.35 -25.66 33.00
N VAL A 355 -83.68 -24.38 32.99
CA VAL A 355 -84.72 -23.64 33.68
C VAL A 355 -84.67 -22.17 33.25
#